data_542cb889e3e3dd12b7484e8f7813d584
#
_entry.id   542cb889e3e3dd12b7484e8f7813d584
#
_cell.length_a   1.000
_cell.length_b   1.000
_cell.length_c   1.000
_cell.angle_alpha   90.00
_cell.angle_beta   90.00
_cell.angle_gamma   90.00
#
_symmetry.space_group_name_H-M   'P 1'
#
loop_
_entity.id
_entity.type
_entity.pdbx_description
1 polymer ?
#
loop_
_entity_poly.entity_id
_entity_poly.type
_entity_poly.pdbx_seq_one_letter_code
_entity_poly.pdbx_strand_id
1 'polypeptide(L)'
;MTTIKRTPHDKWKAFLSGALLAAATTCAYGKGVPQVPGAPAIHGRPVVDAPKMLMWARNAKPAPADLTDPTADLLFDLHGSIQGRACRDVGLVVSTEGNYHMALNTLWRTVILPRYGRTIGSWYYTTSPPVAFPQLAHHGDLSFGNFYLHCRPSVAIAAPRLIHKLQAHGLTEGKPIAIMKSRGNVLLVKYGNPMHIHSVWDLGRPDVHVVTPNPYNEPGAFLNYAGSIYEIAKHDPHPPKGWTANRLFNAIFNSRVQNKWLIGARIHHRDEPWSVAYGKADAAMIMYQLGKYTKAVFPHLFTIVPLGGTVTDPRPLPGNETDTTYLVRVKGPFTARQRAARRDFIKTVVSPVFTRILERDGLSRP
;
A
#
# COMPACT_ATOMS: atom_id res chain seq x y z
N MET A 1 -47.13 -30.82 38.97
CA MET A 1 -46.67 -29.51 39.48
C MET A 1 -45.26 -29.69 40.01
N THR A 2 -44.25 -29.32 39.20
CA THR A 2 -42.86 -29.47 39.59
C THR A 2 -42.19 -28.09 39.40
N THR A 3 -41.85 -27.47 40.51
CA THR A 3 -41.31 -26.12 40.62
C THR A 3 -39.82 -26.15 40.30
N ILE A 4 -39.39 -25.47 39.24
CA ILE A 4 -37.96 -25.31 38.89
C ILE A 4 -37.44 -24.09 39.63
N LYS A 5 -36.50 -24.29 40.55
CA LYS A 5 -35.72 -23.24 41.21
C LYS A 5 -34.68 -22.63 40.23
N ARG A 6 -34.77 -21.33 39.98
CA ARG A 6 -33.76 -20.57 39.29
C ARG A 6 -32.62 -20.20 40.22
N THR A 7 -31.41 -20.48 39.84
CA THR A 7 -30.17 -20.05 40.51
C THR A 7 -29.75 -18.65 40.08
N PRO A 8 -29.11 -17.83 40.93
CA PRO A 8 -28.82 -16.41 40.66
C PRO A 8 -27.42 -16.26 40.03
N HIS A 9 -27.31 -16.51 38.72
CA HIS A 9 -26.05 -16.31 37.99
C HIS A 9 -26.13 -15.42 36.73
N ASP A 10 -27.22 -14.67 36.55
CA ASP A 10 -27.44 -13.89 35.29
C ASP A 10 -27.35 -12.36 35.46
N LYS A 11 -26.53 -11.86 36.38
CA LYS A 11 -26.39 -10.39 36.56
C LYS A 11 -25.03 -9.79 36.17
N TRP A 12 -24.20 -10.49 35.42
CA TRP A 12 -22.86 -9.99 35.05
C TRP A 12 -22.58 -9.86 33.54
N LYS A 13 -23.60 -9.82 32.68
CA LYS A 13 -23.41 -9.69 31.21
C LYS A 13 -23.75 -8.33 30.60
N ALA A 14 -24.00 -7.30 31.37
CA ALA A 14 -24.47 -6.02 30.86
C ALA A 14 -23.51 -4.83 31.00
N PHE A 15 -22.25 -5.00 31.37
CA PHE A 15 -21.35 -3.84 31.59
C PHE A 15 -19.98 -3.89 30.88
N LEU A 16 -19.79 -4.67 29.84
CA LEU A 16 -18.50 -4.75 29.12
C LEU A 16 -18.53 -4.37 27.64
N SER A 17 -19.64 -3.85 27.11
CA SER A 17 -19.73 -3.50 25.67
C SER A 17 -19.47 -2.03 25.33
N GLY A 18 -19.22 -1.19 26.33
CA GLY A 18 -19.08 0.27 26.11
C GLY A 18 -17.65 0.84 26.15
N ALA A 19 -16.68 0.10 26.66
CA ALA A 19 -15.35 0.65 26.97
C ALA A 19 -14.21 0.23 26.02
N LEU A 20 -14.43 -0.71 25.10
CA LEU A 20 -13.36 -1.25 24.24
C LEU A 20 -13.19 -0.56 22.88
N LEU A 21 -14.11 0.32 22.46
CA LEU A 21 -13.97 1.06 21.20
C LEU A 21 -13.22 2.39 21.33
N ALA A 22 -13.02 2.91 22.53
CA ALA A 22 -12.30 4.18 22.73
C ALA A 22 -10.79 4.03 22.98
N ALA A 23 -10.30 2.83 23.30
CA ALA A 23 -8.90 2.61 23.64
C ALA A 23 -7.99 2.29 22.43
N ALA A 24 -8.54 1.99 21.26
CA ALA A 24 -7.75 1.65 20.07
C ALA A 24 -7.24 2.88 19.28
N THR A 25 -7.72 4.07 19.58
CA THR A 25 -7.37 5.31 18.85
C THR A 25 -6.29 6.16 19.53
N THR A 26 -5.91 5.87 20.76
CA THR A 26 -4.99 6.75 21.53
C THR A 26 -3.54 6.28 21.60
N CYS A 27 -3.20 5.07 21.15
CA CYS A 27 -1.83 4.54 21.28
C CYS A 27 -0.90 4.78 20.06
N ALA A 28 -1.37 5.34 18.94
CA ALA A 28 -0.55 5.54 17.74
C ALA A 28 0.21 6.89 17.70
N TYR A 29 -0.17 7.86 18.50
CA TYR A 29 0.35 9.22 18.42
C TYR A 29 1.62 9.51 19.27
N GLY A 30 2.23 8.51 19.86
CA GLY A 30 3.45 8.69 20.65
C GLY A 30 4.76 8.82 19.85
N LYS A 31 4.74 8.52 18.55
CA LYS A 31 5.90 8.73 17.67
C LYS A 31 5.67 9.98 16.84
N GLY A 32 6.61 10.93 16.90
CA GLY A 32 6.57 12.13 16.06
C GLY A 32 6.52 11.80 14.57
N VAL A 33 6.13 12.78 13.75
CA VAL A 33 6.18 12.64 12.29
C VAL A 33 7.61 12.33 11.86
N PRO A 34 7.85 11.32 11.01
CA PRO A 34 9.20 10.99 10.56
C PRO A 34 9.80 12.16 9.78
N GLN A 35 11.07 12.46 10.05
CA GLN A 35 11.79 13.57 9.42
C GLN A 35 12.21 13.20 7.99
N VAL A 36 11.86 14.04 7.02
CA VAL A 36 12.37 13.96 5.64
C VAL A 36 13.82 14.47 5.63
N PRO A 37 14.77 13.67 5.14
CA PRO A 37 16.19 14.08 5.13
C PRO A 37 16.40 15.41 4.39
N GLY A 38 17.09 16.34 5.02
CA GLY A 38 17.42 17.66 4.44
C GLY A 38 16.27 18.68 4.41
N ALA A 39 15.03 18.25 4.64
CA ALA A 39 13.88 19.15 4.69
C ALA A 39 13.73 19.83 6.09
N PRO A 40 12.99 20.94 6.18
CA PRO A 40 12.62 21.54 7.46
C PRO A 40 11.90 20.56 8.38
N ALA A 41 12.04 20.73 9.69
CA ALA A 41 11.29 19.94 10.66
C ALA A 41 9.78 20.16 10.50
N ILE A 42 9.00 19.08 10.63
CA ILE A 42 7.55 19.12 10.55
C ILE A 42 6.99 19.43 11.95
N HIS A 43 6.33 20.57 12.07
CA HIS A 43 5.64 21.02 13.27
C HIS A 43 4.12 21.09 13.06
N GLY A 44 3.68 21.01 11.82
CA GLY A 44 2.27 21.02 11.45
C GLY A 44 1.56 19.76 11.93
N ARG A 45 0.25 19.88 12.12
CA ARG A 45 -0.61 18.75 12.48
C ARG A 45 -1.50 18.41 11.29
N PRO A 46 -1.37 17.20 10.72
CA PRO A 46 -2.24 16.79 9.65
C PRO A 46 -3.65 16.54 10.16
N VAL A 47 -4.62 16.76 9.29
CA VAL A 47 -6.00 16.35 9.54
C VAL A 47 -6.18 14.92 9.05
N VAL A 48 -6.68 14.05 9.90
CA VAL A 48 -7.02 12.69 9.53
C VAL A 48 -8.33 12.70 8.75
N ASP A 49 -8.25 12.41 7.46
CA ASP A 49 -9.41 12.15 6.65
C ASP A 49 -9.72 10.65 6.71
N ALA A 50 -10.53 10.27 7.70
CA ALA A 50 -10.96 8.90 7.86
C ALA A 50 -12.13 8.63 6.91
N PRO A 51 -11.95 7.84 5.84
CA PRO A 51 -13.07 7.43 5.01
C PRO A 51 -14.02 6.60 5.86
N LYS A 52 -15.26 7.05 5.99
CA LYS A 52 -16.28 6.30 6.72
C LYS A 52 -16.58 4.96 6.05
N MET A 53 -16.45 4.92 4.73
CA MET A 53 -16.58 3.72 3.91
C MET A 53 -16.07 4.05 2.50
N LEU A 54 -15.28 3.18 1.90
CA LEU A 54 -14.96 3.27 0.47
C LEU A 54 -16.20 2.83 -0.33
N MET A 55 -17.14 3.74 -0.48
CA MET A 55 -18.19 3.58 -1.46
C MET A 55 -17.66 4.07 -2.80
N TRP A 56 -17.18 3.17 -3.59
CA TRP A 56 -16.86 3.44 -4.97
C TRP A 56 -18.11 3.91 -5.72
N ALA A 57 -17.91 4.75 -6.72
CA ALA A 57 -19.00 5.34 -7.50
C ALA A 57 -20.03 4.26 -7.88
N ARG A 58 -21.31 4.65 -7.86
CA ARG A 58 -22.45 3.76 -8.20
C ARG A 58 -22.31 3.04 -9.54
N ASN A 59 -21.41 3.49 -10.40
CA ASN A 59 -21.11 2.91 -11.72
C ASN A 59 -19.85 2.03 -11.75
N ALA A 60 -19.14 1.86 -10.63
CA ALA A 60 -18.12 0.83 -10.55
C ALA A 60 -18.83 -0.51 -10.72
N LYS A 61 -18.44 -1.28 -11.73
CA LYS A 61 -18.93 -2.65 -11.85
C LYS A 61 -18.61 -3.36 -10.55
N PRO A 62 -19.57 -4.03 -9.91
CA PRO A 62 -19.29 -4.84 -8.74
C PRO A 62 -18.13 -5.80 -9.10
N ALA A 63 -17.24 -6.00 -8.15
CA ALA A 63 -16.23 -7.05 -8.28
C ALA A 63 -16.98 -8.34 -8.68
N PRO A 64 -16.42 -9.13 -9.61
CA PRO A 64 -16.98 -10.43 -9.89
C PRO A 64 -17.21 -11.16 -8.58
N ALA A 65 -18.37 -11.75 -8.40
CA ALA A 65 -18.73 -12.53 -7.21
C ALA A 65 -17.88 -13.83 -7.09
N ASP A 66 -16.79 -13.91 -7.82
CA ASP A 66 -15.85 -15.01 -7.75
C ASP A 66 -14.96 -14.84 -6.52
N LEU A 67 -15.32 -15.56 -5.46
CA LEU A 67 -14.57 -15.63 -4.22
C LEU A 67 -13.14 -16.17 -4.41
N THR A 68 -12.80 -16.69 -5.57
CA THR A 68 -11.45 -17.16 -5.90
C THR A 68 -10.54 -16.01 -6.37
N ASP A 69 -11.12 -14.86 -6.68
CA ASP A 69 -10.39 -13.69 -7.10
C ASP A 69 -10.89 -12.41 -6.40
N PRO A 70 -10.61 -12.24 -5.12
CA PRO A 70 -10.94 -11.02 -4.40
C PRO A 70 -10.11 -9.79 -4.84
N THR A 71 -9.27 -9.95 -5.85
CA THR A 71 -8.33 -8.91 -6.29
C THR A 71 -8.99 -7.77 -7.03
N ALA A 72 -10.21 -7.95 -7.50
CA ALA A 72 -11.01 -6.86 -8.05
C ALA A 72 -11.47 -5.88 -6.96
N ASP A 73 -11.36 -6.27 -5.70
CA ASP A 73 -11.74 -5.43 -4.57
C ASP A 73 -10.50 -4.84 -3.89
N LEU A 74 -10.32 -3.54 -4.03
CA LEU A 74 -9.26 -2.78 -3.38
C LEU A 74 -9.36 -2.76 -1.84
N LEU A 75 -10.43 -3.29 -1.28
CA LEU A 75 -10.68 -3.32 0.16
C LEU A 75 -9.99 -4.50 0.87
N PHE A 76 -9.61 -5.55 0.13
CA PHE A 76 -9.00 -6.73 0.72
C PHE A 76 -7.48 -6.65 0.74
N ASP A 77 -6.91 -7.03 1.87
CA ASP A 77 -5.47 -7.09 2.10
C ASP A 77 -4.90 -8.50 1.93
N LEU A 78 -5.77 -9.49 1.86
CA LEU A 78 -5.46 -10.88 1.61
C LEU A 78 -6.17 -11.34 0.35
N HIS A 79 -5.43 -11.91 -0.56
CA HIS A 79 -5.91 -12.41 -1.83
C HIS A 79 -5.58 -13.89 -1.96
N GLY A 80 -6.43 -14.65 -2.63
CA GLY A 80 -6.15 -16.03 -2.91
C GLY A 80 -7.35 -16.96 -2.80
N SER A 81 -7.06 -18.24 -2.76
CA SER A 81 -8.05 -19.30 -2.64
C SER A 81 -8.29 -19.65 -1.17
N ILE A 82 -9.54 -19.67 -0.75
CA ILE A 82 -9.97 -20.04 0.61
C ILE A 82 -10.04 -21.57 0.81
N GLN A 83 -9.71 -22.35 -0.21
CA GLN A 83 -9.74 -23.80 -0.16
C GLN A 83 -8.54 -24.36 0.62
N GLY A 84 -8.64 -24.51 1.89
CA GLY A 84 -7.62 -25.16 2.69
C GLY A 84 -7.86 -24.91 4.17
N ARG A 85 -7.95 -25.98 4.93
CA ARG A 85 -8.22 -25.90 6.37
C ARG A 85 -6.96 -25.83 7.23
N ALA A 86 -5.81 -26.12 6.66
CA ALA A 86 -4.54 -26.14 7.38
C ALA A 86 -3.41 -25.60 6.51
N CYS A 87 -2.38 -25.05 7.13
CA CYS A 87 -1.20 -24.51 6.42
C CYS A 87 -0.50 -25.54 5.53
N ARG A 88 -0.52 -26.82 5.89
CA ARG A 88 0.03 -27.91 5.06
C ARG A 88 -0.69 -28.06 3.72
N ASP A 89 -1.95 -27.66 3.65
CA ASP A 89 -2.79 -27.73 2.44
C ASP A 89 -2.57 -26.54 1.52
N VAL A 90 -1.97 -25.46 2.05
CA VAL A 90 -1.64 -24.26 1.30
C VAL A 90 -0.31 -24.46 0.59
N GLY A 91 -0.32 -24.43 -0.73
CA GLY A 91 0.88 -24.63 -1.54
C GLY A 91 1.82 -23.44 -1.54
N LEU A 92 1.29 -22.23 -1.48
CA LEU A 92 2.10 -21.02 -1.53
C LEU A 92 1.49 -19.88 -0.72
N VAL A 93 2.31 -19.25 0.11
CA VAL A 93 2.00 -17.99 0.77
C VAL A 93 3.07 -16.96 0.42
N VAL A 94 2.65 -15.81 -0.11
CA VAL A 94 3.51 -14.69 -0.47
C VAL A 94 3.14 -13.50 0.41
N SER A 95 4.07 -13.01 1.21
CA SER A 95 3.89 -11.76 1.94
C SER A 95 4.45 -10.61 1.10
N THR A 96 3.62 -9.61 0.81
CA THR A 96 3.98 -8.53 -0.10
C THR A 96 3.31 -7.22 0.31
N GLU A 97 3.66 -6.14 -0.37
CA GLU A 97 3.09 -4.80 -0.20
C GLU A 97 2.02 -4.53 -1.25
N GLY A 98 1.12 -3.58 -0.98
CA GLY A 98 0.04 -3.22 -1.89
C GLY A 98 0.45 -2.41 -3.13
N ASN A 99 1.65 -1.84 -3.12
CA ASN A 99 2.10 -0.88 -4.13
C ASN A 99 2.19 -1.44 -5.57
N TYR A 100 2.09 -2.74 -5.74
CA TYR A 100 2.18 -3.43 -7.05
C TYR A 100 1.17 -4.59 -7.17
N HIS A 101 0.09 -4.53 -6.41
CA HIS A 101 -0.95 -5.57 -6.39
C HIS A 101 -1.51 -5.88 -7.79
N MET A 102 -1.67 -4.87 -8.67
CA MET A 102 -2.17 -5.04 -10.02
C MET A 102 -1.30 -5.99 -10.87
N ALA A 103 0.02 -5.85 -10.79
CA ALA A 103 0.94 -6.71 -11.54
C ALA A 103 0.95 -8.14 -11.01
N LEU A 104 0.89 -8.32 -9.69
CA LEU A 104 0.78 -9.64 -9.06
C LEU A 104 -0.55 -10.31 -9.40
N ASN A 105 -1.66 -9.57 -9.35
CA ASN A 105 -2.97 -10.07 -9.74
C ASN A 105 -2.96 -10.57 -11.18
N THR A 106 -2.48 -9.76 -12.10
CA THR A 106 -2.38 -10.17 -13.50
C THR A 106 -1.53 -11.42 -13.65
N LEU A 107 -0.38 -11.49 -12.98
CA LEU A 107 0.49 -12.66 -13.01
C LEU A 107 -0.25 -13.92 -12.53
N TRP A 108 -0.98 -13.83 -11.42
CA TRP A 108 -1.76 -14.94 -10.90
C TRP A 108 -2.78 -15.42 -11.89
N ARG A 109 -3.64 -14.55 -12.39
CA ARG A 109 -4.77 -14.91 -13.26
C ARG A 109 -4.32 -15.45 -14.61
N THR A 110 -3.31 -14.81 -15.21
CA THR A 110 -2.96 -15.10 -16.61
C THR A 110 -1.84 -16.14 -16.75
N VAL A 111 -1.07 -16.39 -15.70
CA VAL A 111 0.12 -17.27 -15.77
C VAL A 111 0.10 -18.34 -14.68
N ILE A 112 0.02 -17.94 -13.41
CA ILE A 112 0.21 -18.88 -12.29
C ILE A 112 -0.95 -19.87 -12.22
N LEU A 113 -2.18 -19.40 -12.13
CA LEU A 113 -3.35 -20.27 -12.03
C LEU A 113 -3.49 -21.22 -13.21
N PRO A 114 -3.45 -20.76 -14.48
CA PRO A 114 -3.57 -21.67 -15.62
C PRO A 114 -2.47 -22.73 -15.67
N ARG A 115 -1.23 -22.36 -15.31
CA ARG A 115 -0.06 -23.23 -15.47
C ARG A 115 0.19 -24.13 -14.26
N TYR A 116 0.01 -23.61 -13.06
CA TYR A 116 0.43 -24.27 -11.82
C TYR A 116 -0.71 -24.46 -10.81
N GLY A 117 -1.93 -24.00 -11.09
CA GLY A 117 -3.03 -23.99 -10.12
C GLY A 117 -3.29 -25.36 -9.52
N ARG A 118 -3.24 -26.45 -10.33
CA ARG A 118 -3.42 -27.81 -9.84
C ARG A 118 -2.31 -28.26 -8.90
N THR A 119 -1.06 -27.83 -9.15
CA THR A 119 0.11 -28.20 -8.34
C THR A 119 0.19 -27.37 -7.07
N ILE A 120 -0.08 -26.07 -7.17
CA ILE A 120 -0.03 -25.16 -6.04
C ILE A 120 -1.21 -25.41 -5.10
N GLY A 121 -2.41 -25.68 -5.63
CA GLY A 121 -3.64 -25.78 -4.85
C GLY A 121 -4.00 -24.45 -4.21
N SER A 122 -4.27 -24.46 -2.91
CA SER A 122 -4.53 -23.21 -2.17
C SER A 122 -3.29 -22.33 -2.11
N TRP A 123 -3.48 -21.04 -2.25
CA TRP A 123 -2.41 -20.03 -2.21
C TRP A 123 -2.95 -18.71 -1.68
N TYR A 124 -2.05 -17.90 -1.13
CA TYR A 124 -2.36 -16.56 -0.62
C TYR A 124 -1.24 -15.60 -0.94
N TYR A 125 -1.59 -14.36 -1.21
CA TYR A 125 -0.66 -13.24 -1.14
C TYR A 125 -1.30 -12.04 -0.43
N THR A 126 -0.47 -11.23 0.18
CA THR A 126 -0.92 -10.09 0.98
C THR A 126 -0.64 -8.80 0.22
N THR A 127 -1.42 -7.77 0.46
CA THR A 127 -1.18 -6.45 -0.13
C THR A 127 -1.01 -5.36 0.92
N SER A 128 -1.40 -5.62 2.17
CA SER A 128 -1.25 -4.65 3.27
C SER A 128 -1.61 -5.31 4.60
N PRO A 129 -0.98 -4.96 5.69
CA PRO A 129 0.26 -4.17 5.76
C PRO A 129 1.42 -4.91 5.10
N PRO A 130 2.53 -4.21 4.81
CA PRO A 130 3.75 -4.88 4.38
C PRO A 130 4.14 -5.94 5.39
N VAL A 131 4.99 -6.87 5.00
CA VAL A 131 5.43 -8.01 5.82
C VAL A 131 5.45 -7.67 7.31
N ALA A 132 4.54 -8.26 8.07
CA ALA A 132 4.45 -8.03 9.52
C ALA A 132 5.63 -8.69 10.21
N PHE A 133 6.75 -7.97 10.29
CA PHE A 133 8.02 -8.48 10.81
C PHE A 133 7.90 -9.14 12.19
N PRO A 134 7.18 -8.57 13.18
CA PRO A 134 7.05 -9.21 14.49
C PRO A 134 6.35 -10.57 14.41
N GLN A 135 5.31 -10.68 13.60
CA GLN A 135 4.60 -11.95 13.41
C GLN A 135 5.48 -12.98 12.74
N LEU A 136 6.20 -12.60 11.67
CA LEU A 136 7.10 -13.49 10.97
C LEU A 136 8.28 -13.93 11.85
N ALA A 137 8.82 -13.03 12.68
CA ALA A 137 9.94 -13.32 13.56
C ALA A 137 9.56 -14.24 14.74
N HIS A 138 8.40 -14.00 15.37
CA HIS A 138 8.01 -14.67 16.61
C HIS A 138 7.12 -15.89 16.40
N HIS A 139 6.15 -15.81 15.51
CA HIS A 139 5.13 -16.86 15.35
C HIS A 139 5.17 -17.52 13.97
N GLY A 140 5.72 -16.85 12.96
CA GLY A 140 5.71 -17.33 11.59
C GLY A 140 4.35 -17.29 10.92
N ASP A 141 3.39 -16.54 11.48
CA ASP A 141 2.00 -16.48 11.07
C ASP A 141 1.68 -15.16 10.39
N LEU A 142 0.52 -15.11 9.74
CA LEU A 142 -0.04 -13.91 9.15
C LEU A 142 -1.38 -13.58 9.80
N SER A 143 -1.62 -12.33 10.13
CA SER A 143 -2.92 -11.85 10.57
C SER A 143 -3.36 -10.62 9.78
N PHE A 144 -4.68 -10.53 9.50
CA PHE A 144 -5.31 -9.45 8.75
C PHE A 144 -6.63 -9.11 9.41
N GLY A 145 -6.68 -8.04 10.15
CA GLY A 145 -7.87 -7.70 10.91
C GLY A 145 -8.30 -8.87 11.80
N ASN A 146 -9.49 -9.40 11.55
CA ASN A 146 -10.01 -10.55 12.27
C ASN A 146 -9.59 -11.91 11.68
N PHE A 147 -8.89 -11.90 10.57
CA PHE A 147 -8.44 -13.12 9.91
C PHE A 147 -7.04 -13.48 10.38
N TYR A 148 -6.87 -14.71 10.82
CA TYR A 148 -5.60 -15.24 11.29
C TYR A 148 -5.24 -16.49 10.48
N LEU A 149 -4.11 -16.44 9.78
CA LEU A 149 -3.59 -17.54 8.98
C LEU A 149 -2.32 -18.07 9.62
N HIS A 150 -2.40 -19.23 10.24
CA HIS A 150 -1.26 -19.96 10.82
C HIS A 150 -0.36 -20.55 9.72
N CYS A 151 0.12 -19.68 8.83
CA CYS A 151 0.95 -20.10 7.71
C CYS A 151 2.12 -19.13 7.55
N ARG A 152 3.33 -19.65 7.72
CA ARG A 152 4.53 -18.90 7.39
C ARG A 152 4.58 -18.62 5.89
N PRO A 153 4.76 -17.36 5.46
CA PRO A 153 4.98 -17.07 4.05
C PRO A 153 6.28 -17.74 3.59
N SER A 154 6.24 -18.37 2.44
CA SER A 154 7.44 -18.98 1.84
C SER A 154 8.26 -18.00 1.00
N VAL A 155 7.64 -16.87 0.65
CA VAL A 155 8.23 -15.74 -0.10
C VAL A 155 7.82 -14.43 0.56
N ALA A 156 8.76 -13.51 0.66
CA ALA A 156 8.49 -12.12 0.99
C ALA A 156 8.94 -11.21 -0.16
N ILE A 157 8.10 -10.23 -0.51
CA ILE A 157 8.36 -9.22 -1.53
C ILE A 157 8.20 -7.86 -0.87
N ALA A 158 9.25 -7.06 -0.83
CA ALA A 158 9.24 -5.79 -0.11
C ALA A 158 10.37 -4.85 -0.55
N ALA A 159 10.30 -3.61 -0.06
CA ALA A 159 11.35 -2.63 -0.17
C ALA A 159 12.67 -3.07 0.51
N PRO A 160 13.85 -2.56 0.08
CA PRO A 160 15.17 -2.98 0.58
C PRO A 160 15.29 -2.98 2.10
N ARG A 161 14.79 -1.94 2.75
CA ARG A 161 14.87 -1.78 4.22
C ARG A 161 14.27 -2.97 4.97
N LEU A 162 13.11 -3.46 4.50
CA LEU A 162 12.46 -4.61 5.15
C LEU A 162 13.20 -5.91 4.83
N ILE A 163 13.67 -6.08 3.60
CA ILE A 163 14.45 -7.23 3.19
C ILE A 163 15.74 -7.34 4.03
N HIS A 164 16.48 -6.24 4.20
CA HIS A 164 17.67 -6.21 5.05
C HIS A 164 17.35 -6.56 6.50
N LYS A 165 16.21 -6.08 7.02
CA LYS A 165 15.76 -6.45 8.37
C LYS A 165 15.49 -7.94 8.49
N LEU A 166 14.83 -8.56 7.51
CA LEU A 166 14.59 -10.01 7.49
C LEU A 166 15.90 -10.80 7.43
N GLN A 167 16.87 -10.34 6.63
CA GLN A 167 18.18 -10.96 6.52
C GLN A 167 18.96 -10.87 7.83
N ALA A 168 19.01 -9.69 8.44
CA ALA A 168 19.72 -9.45 9.71
C ALA A 168 19.20 -10.34 10.85
N HIS A 169 17.94 -10.74 10.81
CA HIS A 169 17.34 -11.68 11.78
C HIS A 169 17.39 -13.14 11.32
N GLY A 170 18.14 -13.43 10.25
CA GLY A 170 18.32 -14.81 9.78
C GLY A 170 17.06 -15.49 9.25
N LEU A 171 16.03 -14.71 8.87
CA LEU A 171 14.72 -15.20 8.44
C LEU A 171 14.64 -15.54 6.94
N THR A 172 15.72 -15.35 6.19
CA THR A 172 15.73 -15.55 4.74
C THR A 172 16.75 -16.60 4.29
N GLU A 173 16.52 -17.15 3.10
CA GLU A 173 17.41 -18.08 2.40
C GLU A 173 17.94 -17.46 1.11
N GLY A 174 19.25 -17.50 0.92
CA GLY A 174 19.92 -17.03 -0.29
C GLY A 174 19.91 -15.50 -0.44
N LYS A 175 20.31 -15.04 -1.63
CA LYS A 175 20.38 -13.61 -1.94
C LYS A 175 18.99 -13.06 -2.34
N PRO A 176 18.68 -11.79 -2.03
CA PRO A 176 17.52 -11.10 -2.56
C PRO A 176 17.57 -11.02 -4.10
N ILE A 177 16.41 -11.10 -4.73
CA ILE A 177 16.25 -10.98 -6.17
C ILE A 177 15.49 -9.67 -6.43
N ALA A 178 16.10 -8.72 -7.12
CA ALA A 178 15.42 -7.51 -7.58
C ALA A 178 14.42 -7.90 -8.67
N ILE A 179 13.13 -7.61 -8.48
CA ILE A 179 12.06 -8.10 -9.37
C ILE A 179 11.28 -7.01 -10.08
N MET A 180 11.15 -5.85 -9.48
CA MET A 180 10.44 -4.72 -10.06
C MET A 180 11.02 -3.40 -9.56
N LYS A 181 10.79 -2.35 -10.36
CA LYS A 181 11.17 -0.98 -10.06
C LYS A 181 10.00 -0.06 -10.39
N SER A 182 9.71 0.90 -9.50
CA SER A 182 8.75 1.96 -9.77
C SER A 182 9.32 2.94 -10.81
N ARG A 183 8.43 3.66 -11.48
CA ARG A 183 8.78 4.70 -12.45
C ARG A 183 8.56 6.11 -11.87
N GLY A 184 8.83 6.26 -10.57
CA GLY A 184 8.66 7.49 -9.82
C GLY A 184 7.22 7.75 -9.38
N ASN A 185 7.02 8.93 -8.82
CA ASN A 185 5.74 9.41 -8.33
C ASN A 185 5.11 10.39 -9.33
N VAL A 186 3.79 10.50 -9.26
CA VAL A 186 2.96 11.44 -10.03
C VAL A 186 2.01 12.15 -9.08
N LEU A 187 1.35 13.22 -9.54
CA LEU A 187 0.24 13.78 -8.80
C LEU A 187 -1.07 13.19 -9.36
N LEU A 188 -1.89 12.70 -8.45
CA LEU A 188 -3.27 12.31 -8.73
C LEU A 188 -4.17 13.47 -8.30
N VAL A 189 -4.91 14.01 -9.25
CA VAL A 189 -5.82 15.14 -9.05
C VAL A 189 -7.22 14.79 -9.54
N LYS A 190 -8.21 15.58 -9.19
CA LYS A 190 -9.58 15.42 -9.66
C LYS A 190 -9.64 15.48 -11.18
N TYR A 191 -10.59 14.75 -11.78
CA TYR A 191 -10.79 14.72 -13.23
C TYR A 191 -10.89 16.14 -13.81
N GLY A 192 -10.20 16.36 -14.93
CA GLY A 192 -10.10 17.66 -15.58
C GLY A 192 -9.13 18.63 -14.92
N ASN A 193 -8.53 18.28 -13.79
CA ASN A 193 -7.58 19.13 -13.07
C ASN A 193 -8.10 20.57 -12.80
N PRO A 194 -9.24 20.70 -12.11
CA PRO A 194 -9.89 22.02 -11.93
C PRO A 194 -9.04 23.03 -11.16
N MET A 195 -8.08 22.55 -10.35
CA MET A 195 -7.15 23.41 -9.61
C MET A 195 -5.90 23.78 -10.40
N HIS A 196 -5.79 23.37 -11.67
CA HIS A 196 -4.63 23.66 -12.54
C HIS A 196 -3.29 23.34 -11.88
N ILE A 197 -3.18 22.13 -11.32
CA ILE A 197 -1.97 21.63 -10.67
C ILE A 197 -1.09 20.98 -11.72
N HIS A 198 0.11 21.50 -11.97
CA HIS A 198 1.02 21.02 -13.01
C HIS A 198 2.40 20.59 -12.50
N SER A 199 2.72 20.97 -11.27
CA SER A 199 4.02 20.69 -10.64
C SER A 199 3.92 20.54 -9.14
N VAL A 200 5.00 20.12 -8.48
CA VAL A 200 5.07 20.10 -7.01
C VAL A 200 4.92 21.49 -6.41
N TRP A 201 5.28 22.55 -7.14
CA TRP A 201 5.17 23.93 -6.67
C TRP A 201 3.73 24.36 -6.41
N ASP A 202 2.79 23.84 -7.22
CA ASP A 202 1.36 24.14 -7.05
C ASP A 202 0.80 23.58 -5.75
N LEU A 203 1.43 22.54 -5.19
CA LEU A 203 1.05 21.99 -3.91
C LEU A 203 1.26 22.99 -2.76
N GLY A 204 2.17 23.97 -2.94
CA GLY A 204 2.41 25.04 -1.95
C GLY A 204 1.37 26.14 -1.93
N ARG A 205 0.50 26.24 -2.92
CA ARG A 205 -0.55 27.27 -3.00
C ARG A 205 -1.53 27.13 -1.83
N PRO A 206 -1.97 28.22 -1.20
CA PRO A 206 -2.84 28.16 -0.02
C PRO A 206 -4.24 27.56 -0.31
N ASP A 207 -4.71 27.64 -1.55
CA ASP A 207 -6.00 27.10 -2.02
C ASP A 207 -5.93 25.63 -2.44
N VAL A 208 -4.77 24.98 -2.41
CA VAL A 208 -4.58 23.56 -2.75
C VAL A 208 -4.41 22.72 -1.51
N HIS A 209 -5.30 21.78 -1.27
CA HIS A 209 -5.25 20.82 -0.16
C HIS A 209 -4.55 19.53 -0.60
N VAL A 210 -3.61 19.05 0.19
CA VAL A 210 -2.77 17.90 -0.15
C VAL A 210 -3.04 16.75 0.81
N VAL A 211 -3.26 15.55 0.28
CA VAL A 211 -3.31 14.33 1.08
C VAL A 211 -2.04 13.52 0.90
N THR A 212 -1.53 12.95 2.00
CA THR A 212 -0.33 12.10 2.01
C THR A 212 -0.59 10.79 2.77
N PRO A 213 0.30 9.79 2.64
CA PRO A 213 0.28 8.63 3.52
C PRO A 213 0.32 9.05 4.99
N ASN A 214 -0.28 8.24 5.83
CA ASN A 214 -0.25 8.47 7.25
C ASN A 214 1.18 8.29 7.81
N PRO A 215 1.86 9.35 8.29
CA PRO A 215 3.23 9.27 8.74
C PRO A 215 3.43 8.36 9.96
N TYR A 216 2.36 8.12 10.71
CA TYR A 216 2.39 7.28 11.92
C TYR A 216 2.22 5.80 11.61
N ASN A 217 1.43 5.46 10.61
CA ASN A 217 1.11 4.09 10.22
C ASN A 217 1.96 3.60 9.04
N GLU A 218 2.26 4.49 8.08
CA GLU A 218 3.00 4.21 6.85
C GLU A 218 4.21 5.15 6.69
N PRO A 219 5.13 5.20 7.67
CA PRO A 219 6.25 6.15 7.63
C PRO A 219 7.11 6.01 6.38
N GLY A 220 7.24 4.83 5.81
CA GLY A 220 8.01 4.58 4.58
C GLY A 220 7.38 5.25 3.36
N ALA A 221 6.07 5.09 3.15
CA ALA A 221 5.35 5.73 2.06
C ALA A 221 5.32 7.26 2.23
N PHE A 222 5.10 7.74 3.46
CA PHE A 222 5.17 9.17 3.75
C PHE A 222 6.54 9.76 3.40
N LEU A 223 7.64 9.13 3.82
CA LEU A 223 8.98 9.61 3.52
C LEU A 223 9.27 9.61 2.01
N ASN A 224 8.81 8.59 1.28
CA ASN A 224 8.95 8.55 -0.19
C ASN A 224 8.22 9.74 -0.83
N TYR A 225 6.98 10.00 -0.47
CA TYR A 225 6.17 11.03 -1.14
C TYR A 225 6.56 12.44 -0.69
N ALA A 226 6.66 12.68 0.60
CA ALA A 226 7.10 13.98 1.12
C ALA A 226 8.55 14.28 0.72
N GLY A 227 9.41 13.25 0.70
CA GLY A 227 10.78 13.33 0.19
C GLY A 227 10.82 13.71 -1.29
N SER A 228 10.01 13.07 -2.13
CA SER A 228 9.94 13.41 -3.55
C SER A 228 9.45 14.85 -3.77
N ILE A 229 8.46 15.34 -3.02
CA ILE A 229 8.04 16.75 -3.11
C ILE A 229 9.23 17.69 -2.84
N TYR A 230 9.96 17.42 -1.75
CA TYR A 230 11.08 18.24 -1.35
C TYR A 230 12.26 18.17 -2.33
N GLU A 231 12.68 16.96 -2.70
CA GLU A 231 13.86 16.75 -3.54
C GLU A 231 13.61 17.17 -5.00
N ILE A 232 12.40 16.98 -5.57
CA ILE A 232 12.06 17.54 -6.88
C ILE A 232 12.22 19.07 -6.86
N ALA A 233 11.64 19.73 -5.86
CA ALA A 233 11.72 21.18 -5.74
C ALA A 233 13.17 21.68 -5.53
N LYS A 234 14.00 20.92 -4.82
CA LYS A 234 15.40 21.24 -4.54
C LYS A 234 16.28 21.10 -5.78
N HIS A 235 15.96 20.16 -6.66
CA HIS A 235 16.71 19.92 -7.90
C HIS A 235 16.12 20.65 -9.13
N ASP A 236 15.04 21.40 -8.95
CA ASP A 236 14.47 22.20 -10.04
C ASP A 236 15.39 23.40 -10.35
N PRO A 237 15.97 23.48 -11.56
CA PRO A 237 16.83 24.60 -11.95
C PRO A 237 16.07 25.92 -12.15
N HIS A 238 14.73 25.87 -12.24
CA HIS A 238 13.87 27.01 -12.55
C HIS A 238 12.70 27.14 -11.55
N PRO A 239 12.97 27.28 -10.24
CA PRO A 239 11.92 27.43 -9.26
C PRO A 239 11.11 28.71 -9.52
N PRO A 240 9.82 28.74 -9.20
CA PRO A 240 9.04 29.98 -9.31
C PRO A 240 9.65 31.09 -8.47
N LYS A 241 9.52 32.34 -8.92
CA LYS A 241 10.11 33.50 -8.27
C LYS A 241 9.77 33.56 -6.76
N GLY A 242 10.79 33.60 -5.95
CA GLY A 242 10.66 33.67 -4.48
C GLY A 242 10.30 32.35 -3.80
N TRP A 243 10.28 31.24 -4.54
CA TRP A 243 10.11 29.92 -3.97
C TRP A 243 11.45 29.20 -3.78
N THR A 244 11.51 28.38 -2.73
CA THR A 244 12.60 27.44 -2.44
C THR A 244 11.95 26.12 -2.00
N ALA A 245 12.69 25.01 -2.06
CA ALA A 245 12.23 23.73 -1.56
C ALA A 245 11.76 23.80 -0.10
N ASN A 246 12.50 24.52 0.76
CA ASN A 246 12.14 24.74 2.16
C ASN A 246 10.82 25.51 2.30
N ARG A 247 10.62 26.54 1.48
CA ARG A 247 9.38 27.31 1.49
C ARG A 247 8.19 26.46 1.04
N LEU A 248 8.35 25.66 -0.03
CA LEU A 248 7.33 24.73 -0.48
C LEU A 248 6.97 23.72 0.62
N PHE A 249 7.97 23.09 1.21
CA PHE A 249 7.77 22.08 2.25
C PHE A 249 7.02 22.67 3.46
N ASN A 250 7.42 23.86 3.92
CA ASN A 250 6.72 24.56 5.00
C ASN A 250 5.30 24.98 4.61
N ALA A 251 5.06 25.39 3.37
CA ALA A 251 3.74 25.78 2.88
C ALA A 251 2.74 24.59 2.88
N ILE A 252 3.24 23.37 2.82
CA ILE A 252 2.42 22.16 2.91
C ILE A 252 2.35 21.65 4.35
N PHE A 253 3.49 21.30 4.95
CA PHE A 253 3.55 20.52 6.19
C PHE A 253 3.57 21.38 7.47
N ASN A 254 3.88 22.67 7.37
CA ASN A 254 3.89 23.63 8.46
C ASN A 254 2.91 24.80 8.23
N SER A 255 1.96 24.61 7.34
CA SER A 255 0.97 25.63 6.97
C SER A 255 0.03 25.95 8.12
N ARG A 256 -0.40 27.22 8.20
CA ARG A 256 -1.49 27.69 9.06
C ARG A 256 -2.87 27.61 8.34
N VAL A 257 -2.88 27.29 7.05
CA VAL A 257 -4.11 27.11 6.30
C VAL A 257 -4.84 25.87 6.81
N GLN A 258 -6.11 26.03 7.13
CA GLN A 258 -6.94 24.94 7.61
C GLN A 258 -7.02 23.82 6.56
N ASN A 259 -6.90 22.57 6.98
CA ASN A 259 -6.97 21.38 6.13
C ASN A 259 -5.93 21.35 4.98
N LYS A 260 -4.86 22.14 5.07
CA LYS A 260 -3.82 22.17 4.04
C LYS A 260 -3.18 20.81 3.82
N TRP A 261 -2.93 20.09 4.91
CA TRP A 261 -2.33 18.77 4.91
C TRP A 261 -3.25 17.76 5.55
N LEU A 262 -3.73 16.81 4.75
CA LEU A 262 -4.55 15.69 5.17
C LEU A 262 -3.72 14.40 5.14
N ILE A 263 -4.10 13.45 5.96
CA ILE A 263 -3.55 12.09 5.94
C ILE A 263 -4.66 11.06 5.91
N GLY A 264 -4.43 9.94 5.25
CA GLY A 264 -5.32 8.80 5.28
C GLY A 264 -5.36 8.13 6.67
N ALA A 265 -6.42 7.37 6.93
CA ALA A 265 -6.59 6.67 8.19
C ALA A 265 -5.75 5.39 8.26
N ARG A 266 -5.53 4.69 7.13
CA ARG A 266 -4.93 3.37 7.09
C ARG A 266 -3.90 3.17 6.00
N ILE A 267 -4.32 3.23 4.71
CA ILE A 267 -3.55 2.74 3.57
C ILE A 267 -3.57 3.77 2.45
N HIS A 268 -2.42 4.36 2.15
CA HIS A 268 -2.28 5.48 1.23
C HIS A 268 -2.88 5.22 -0.16
N HIS A 269 -2.65 4.05 -0.76
CA HIS A 269 -3.14 3.76 -2.12
C HIS A 269 -4.67 3.60 -2.22
N ARG A 270 -5.38 3.66 -1.09
CA ARG A 270 -6.85 3.69 -1.00
C ARG A 270 -7.34 5.05 -0.51
N ASP A 271 -6.76 5.53 0.57
CA ASP A 271 -7.23 6.74 1.27
C ASP A 271 -6.96 8.00 0.45
N GLU A 272 -5.81 8.09 -0.21
CA GLU A 272 -5.44 9.25 -1.03
C GLU A 272 -6.36 9.41 -2.25
N PRO A 273 -6.58 8.39 -3.12
CA PRO A 273 -7.56 8.49 -4.19
C PRO A 273 -8.97 8.83 -3.68
N TRP A 274 -9.37 8.26 -2.55
CA TRP A 274 -10.66 8.56 -1.95
C TRP A 274 -10.76 10.05 -1.57
N SER A 275 -9.77 10.60 -0.88
CA SER A 275 -9.74 12.01 -0.47
C SER A 275 -9.86 12.96 -1.67
N VAL A 276 -9.17 12.63 -2.78
CA VAL A 276 -9.25 13.42 -4.02
C VAL A 276 -10.62 13.26 -4.70
N ALA A 277 -11.14 12.04 -4.80
CA ALA A 277 -12.42 11.77 -5.47
C ALA A 277 -13.59 12.48 -4.79
N TYR A 278 -13.57 12.53 -3.45
CA TYR A 278 -14.61 13.17 -2.65
C TYR A 278 -14.35 14.66 -2.36
N GLY A 279 -13.31 15.25 -2.96
CA GLY A 279 -13.02 16.68 -2.82
C GLY A 279 -12.59 17.10 -1.42
N LYS A 280 -11.99 16.18 -0.66
CA LYS A 280 -11.36 16.49 0.63
C LYS A 280 -9.97 17.06 0.42
N ALA A 281 -9.27 16.52 -0.57
CA ALA A 281 -7.99 17.02 -1.07
C ALA A 281 -8.09 17.32 -2.56
N ASP A 282 -7.23 18.22 -3.03
CA ASP A 282 -7.11 18.58 -4.44
C ASP A 282 -6.06 17.75 -5.16
N ALA A 283 -5.05 17.29 -4.41
CA ALA A 283 -3.95 16.50 -4.93
C ALA A 283 -3.45 15.47 -3.92
N ALA A 284 -3.02 14.33 -4.47
CA ALA A 284 -2.21 13.33 -3.78
C ALA A 284 -0.95 13.05 -4.59
N MET A 285 0.21 12.92 -3.94
CA MET A 285 1.35 12.30 -4.59
C MET A 285 1.21 10.78 -4.44
N ILE A 286 1.38 10.06 -5.52
CA ILE A 286 1.22 8.62 -5.55
C ILE A 286 2.21 7.99 -6.54
N MET A 287 2.67 6.76 -6.28
CA MET A 287 3.49 6.03 -7.24
C MET A 287 2.78 5.89 -8.60
N TYR A 288 3.50 6.07 -9.68
CA TYR A 288 2.94 6.08 -11.03
C TYR A 288 2.05 4.88 -11.33
N GLN A 289 2.48 3.67 -11.00
CA GLN A 289 1.71 2.44 -11.24
C GLN A 289 0.36 2.44 -10.50
N LEU A 290 0.32 2.97 -9.29
CA LEU A 290 -0.92 3.10 -8.50
C LEU A 290 -1.84 4.15 -9.12
N GLY A 291 -1.31 5.30 -9.50
CA GLY A 291 -2.07 6.35 -10.18
C GLY A 291 -2.64 5.86 -11.52
N LYS A 292 -1.82 5.15 -12.32
CA LYS A 292 -2.25 4.53 -13.58
C LYS A 292 -3.38 3.54 -13.38
N TYR A 293 -3.26 2.66 -12.40
CA TYR A 293 -4.30 1.69 -12.06
C TYR A 293 -5.58 2.40 -11.59
N THR A 294 -5.47 3.33 -10.65
CA THR A 294 -6.61 4.09 -10.13
C THR A 294 -7.37 4.81 -11.24
N LYS A 295 -6.64 5.47 -12.16
CA LYS A 295 -7.26 6.13 -13.31
C LYS A 295 -7.90 5.14 -14.27
N ALA A 296 -7.31 3.98 -14.48
CA ALA A 296 -7.88 2.95 -15.36
C ALA A 296 -9.20 2.39 -14.79
N VAL A 297 -9.28 2.21 -13.47
CA VAL A 297 -10.49 1.73 -12.79
C VAL A 297 -11.56 2.82 -12.70
N PHE A 298 -11.16 4.08 -12.52
CA PHE A 298 -12.04 5.23 -12.34
C PHE A 298 -11.71 6.37 -13.33
N PRO A 299 -11.94 6.18 -14.63
CA PRO A 299 -11.43 7.08 -15.67
C PRO A 299 -12.01 8.50 -15.61
N HIS A 300 -13.19 8.66 -14.97
CA HIS A 300 -13.90 9.93 -14.85
C HIS A 300 -13.73 10.61 -13.47
N LEU A 301 -12.95 10.04 -12.56
CA LEU A 301 -12.70 10.63 -11.26
C LEU A 301 -11.34 11.32 -11.16
N PHE A 302 -10.36 10.88 -11.95
CA PHE A 302 -8.98 11.31 -11.78
C PHE A 302 -8.31 11.76 -13.07
N THR A 303 -7.36 12.68 -12.88
CA THR A 303 -6.34 13.04 -13.86
C THR A 303 -4.97 12.80 -13.24
N ILE A 304 -4.04 12.25 -14.01
CA ILE A 304 -2.63 12.09 -13.62
C ILE A 304 -1.86 13.29 -14.14
N VAL A 305 -1.11 13.94 -13.27
CA VAL A 305 -0.13 14.97 -13.62
C VAL A 305 1.25 14.35 -13.50
N PRO A 306 1.98 14.15 -14.60
CA PRO A 306 3.31 13.54 -14.58
C PRO A 306 4.32 14.49 -13.94
N LEU A 307 5.21 13.95 -13.13
CA LEU A 307 6.35 14.67 -12.56
C LEU A 307 7.62 14.28 -13.35
N GLY A 308 7.62 14.68 -14.62
CA GLY A 308 8.61 14.37 -15.64
C GLY A 308 8.11 13.37 -16.68
N GLY A 309 8.47 13.62 -17.95
CA GLY A 309 7.98 12.86 -19.10
C GLY A 309 6.50 13.11 -19.39
N THR A 310 5.77 12.04 -19.72
CA THR A 310 4.34 12.08 -20.02
C THR A 310 3.56 11.07 -19.16
N VAL A 311 2.24 11.12 -19.20
CA VAL A 311 1.38 10.15 -18.52
C VAL A 311 1.60 8.71 -19.01
N THR A 312 1.95 8.52 -20.26
CA THR A 312 2.18 7.20 -20.88
C THR A 312 3.65 6.77 -20.84
N ASP A 313 4.57 7.72 -20.77
CA ASP A 313 6.02 7.50 -20.65
C ASP A 313 6.60 8.38 -19.55
N PRO A 314 6.41 8.03 -18.27
CA PRO A 314 6.95 8.80 -17.16
C PRO A 314 8.48 8.71 -17.14
N ARG A 315 9.12 9.85 -17.05
CA ARG A 315 10.57 10.03 -16.87
C ARG A 315 10.79 10.85 -15.61
N PRO A 316 10.98 10.21 -14.46
CA PRO A 316 11.01 10.90 -13.18
C PRO A 316 11.97 12.09 -13.19
N LEU A 317 11.50 13.25 -12.72
CA LEU A 317 12.36 14.41 -12.49
C LEU A 317 13.47 14.08 -11.48
N PRO A 318 14.61 14.78 -11.50
CA PRO A 318 15.61 14.66 -10.45
C PRO A 318 14.97 14.85 -9.07
N GLY A 319 15.27 13.96 -8.13
CA GLY A 319 14.65 13.96 -6.80
C GLY A 319 13.32 13.23 -6.69
N ASN A 320 12.71 12.81 -7.79
CA ASN A 320 11.53 11.95 -7.75
C ASN A 320 11.95 10.50 -7.46
N GLU A 321 11.62 10.00 -6.29
CA GLU A 321 12.09 8.70 -5.82
C GLU A 321 11.56 7.55 -6.67
N THR A 322 12.45 6.61 -6.96
CA THR A 322 12.14 5.34 -7.62
C THR A 322 12.55 4.19 -6.72
N ASP A 323 11.62 3.33 -6.39
CA ASP A 323 11.85 2.20 -5.50
C ASP A 323 12.11 0.91 -6.29
N THR A 324 13.13 0.17 -5.85
CA THR A 324 13.34 -1.22 -6.28
C THR A 324 12.78 -2.17 -5.24
N THR A 325 11.96 -3.11 -5.69
CA THR A 325 11.33 -4.13 -4.85
C THR A 325 12.05 -5.46 -5.03
N TYR A 326 12.33 -6.10 -3.91
CA TYR A 326 13.06 -7.36 -3.85
C TYR A 326 12.17 -8.50 -3.38
N LEU A 327 12.47 -9.68 -3.90
CA LEU A 327 11.93 -10.95 -3.47
C LEU A 327 12.98 -11.72 -2.69
N VAL A 328 12.59 -12.29 -1.56
CA VAL A 328 13.41 -13.24 -0.80
C VAL A 328 12.64 -14.51 -0.49
N ARG A 329 13.36 -15.63 -0.41
CA ARG A 329 12.84 -16.87 0.17
C ARG A 329 12.88 -16.76 1.68
N VAL A 330 11.78 -17.11 2.33
CA VAL A 330 11.69 -17.13 3.80
C VAL A 330 12.10 -18.50 4.29
N LYS A 331 12.85 -18.57 5.39
CA LYS A 331 13.20 -19.82 6.08
C LYS A 331 11.97 -20.38 6.79
N GLY A 332 11.77 -21.68 6.73
CA GLY A 332 10.70 -22.35 7.45
C GLY A 332 10.60 -23.84 7.14
N PRO A 333 9.79 -24.56 7.90
CA PRO A 333 9.56 -26.00 7.76
C PRO A 333 8.58 -26.30 6.61
N PHE A 334 8.94 -25.92 5.40
CA PHE A 334 8.10 -26.11 4.22
C PHE A 334 8.14 -27.55 3.70
N THR A 335 6.98 -28.06 3.28
CA THR A 335 6.86 -29.36 2.61
C THR A 335 7.54 -29.34 1.24
N ALA A 336 7.77 -30.51 0.65
CA ALA A 336 8.31 -30.64 -0.71
C ALA A 336 7.42 -29.91 -1.74
N ARG A 337 6.10 -30.02 -1.59
CA ARG A 337 5.11 -29.33 -2.44
C ARG A 337 5.22 -27.80 -2.32
N GLN A 338 5.31 -27.27 -1.12
CA GLN A 338 5.46 -25.82 -0.89
C GLN A 338 6.78 -25.29 -1.46
N ARG A 339 7.87 -26.04 -1.31
CA ARG A 339 9.16 -25.69 -1.93
C ARG A 339 9.09 -25.71 -3.46
N ALA A 340 8.36 -26.67 -4.05
CA ALA A 340 8.15 -26.72 -5.49
C ALA A 340 7.33 -25.51 -5.98
N ALA A 341 6.20 -25.22 -5.34
CA ALA A 341 5.37 -24.06 -5.65
C ALA A 341 6.16 -22.74 -5.53
N ARG A 342 7.00 -22.60 -4.49
CA ARG A 342 7.90 -21.45 -4.33
C ARG A 342 8.88 -21.31 -5.50
N ARG A 343 9.50 -22.42 -5.97
CA ARG A 343 10.41 -22.37 -7.12
C ARG A 343 9.69 -21.95 -8.39
N ASP A 344 8.49 -22.49 -8.64
CA ASP A 344 7.69 -22.17 -9.82
C ASP A 344 7.25 -20.71 -9.82
N PHE A 345 6.84 -20.19 -8.67
CA PHE A 345 6.53 -18.77 -8.49
C PHE A 345 7.75 -17.90 -8.79
N ILE A 346 8.90 -18.16 -8.16
CA ILE A 346 10.13 -17.41 -8.39
C ILE A 346 10.53 -17.44 -9.86
N LYS A 347 10.52 -18.63 -10.49
CA LYS A 347 10.81 -18.76 -11.93
C LYS A 347 9.89 -17.89 -12.78
N THR A 348 8.63 -17.79 -12.38
CA THR A 348 7.65 -17.00 -13.13
C THR A 348 7.86 -15.49 -12.94
N VAL A 349 8.12 -15.02 -11.71
CA VAL A 349 8.34 -13.58 -11.46
C VAL A 349 9.66 -13.05 -12.03
N VAL A 350 10.64 -13.90 -12.33
CA VAL A 350 11.86 -13.48 -13.02
C VAL A 350 11.78 -13.65 -14.55
N SER A 351 10.67 -14.15 -15.08
CA SER A 351 10.51 -14.45 -16.51
C SER A 351 10.19 -13.21 -17.35
N PRO A 352 10.44 -13.25 -18.67
CA PRO A 352 10.04 -12.20 -19.60
C PRO A 352 8.53 -11.95 -19.62
N VAL A 353 7.72 -12.95 -19.29
CA VAL A 353 6.26 -12.79 -19.19
C VAL A 353 5.90 -11.77 -18.10
N PHE A 354 6.51 -11.87 -16.95
CA PHE A 354 6.26 -10.90 -15.88
C PHE A 354 6.84 -9.52 -16.23
N THR A 355 7.92 -9.43 -16.98
CA THR A 355 8.44 -8.15 -17.50
C THR A 355 7.36 -7.40 -18.29
N ARG A 356 6.71 -8.07 -19.24
CA ARG A 356 5.61 -7.46 -20.02
C ARG A 356 4.41 -7.05 -19.15
N ILE A 357 4.11 -7.81 -18.11
CA ILE A 357 3.06 -7.44 -17.15
C ILE A 357 3.46 -6.18 -16.38
N LEU A 358 4.69 -6.10 -15.89
CA LEU A 358 5.20 -4.92 -15.20
C LEU A 358 5.10 -3.66 -16.06
N GLU A 359 5.58 -3.71 -17.29
CA GLU A 359 5.55 -2.58 -18.25
C GLU A 359 4.13 -2.13 -18.53
N ARG A 360 3.23 -3.08 -18.78
CA ARG A 360 1.81 -2.76 -18.98
C ARG A 360 1.21 -2.07 -17.75
N ASP A 361 1.56 -2.50 -16.56
CA ASP A 361 1.00 -2.00 -15.31
C ASP A 361 1.78 -0.77 -14.76
N GLY A 362 2.76 -0.24 -15.52
CA GLY A 362 3.46 1.00 -15.18
C GLY A 362 4.69 0.82 -14.29
N LEU A 363 5.20 -0.39 -14.21
CA LEU A 363 6.43 -0.76 -13.54
C LEU A 363 7.52 -1.09 -14.56
N SER A 364 8.74 -1.30 -14.10
CA SER A 364 9.85 -1.78 -14.93
C SER A 364 10.64 -2.88 -14.23
N ARG A 365 11.56 -3.49 -14.96
CA ARG A 365 12.66 -4.26 -14.34
C ARG A 365 13.69 -3.29 -13.75
N PRO A 366 14.37 -3.71 -12.67
CA PRO A 366 15.53 -2.99 -12.11
C PRO A 366 16.68 -2.90 -13.09
#